data_a90e39d24bda18535a1decdfc6b4b8e5
#
_entry.id   a90e39d24bda18535a1decdfc6b4b8e5
#
_cell.length_a   1.000
_cell.length_b   1.000
_cell.length_c   1.000
_cell.angle_alpha   90.00
_cell.angle_beta   90.00
_cell.angle_gamma   90.00
#
_symmetry.space_group_name_H-M   'P 1'
#
loop_
_entity.id
_entity.type
_entity.pdbx_description
1 polymer ?
#
loop_
_entity_poly.entity_id
_entity_poly.type
_entity_poly.pdbx_seq_one_letter_code
_entity_poly.pdbx_strand_id
1 'polypeptide(L)'
;LSIRRQRQMCIRDSNGTKVKYVHSIDQTNDSTLWISTVGEGIVKVTLENQRKDPIVKHATRTLVSNGHMASNYFFTSYRESSSTLWFGNRGLGAYRIDVRTGEMAQFRFNNLVNSQTANDVFAIHKNEQGYWLGTGSGLLRFYSNEDGNPDSISAKLYTNSTVHGILEDNRGNLWVSTNQGLMRLNPQEQTKQTYNNGNGLAVTEFSDGAFYKDNATGILFFGGVNGFVTVKPDSYITTDYMPEISLKGLSIFGKEYNLHDFLHYKNGKPVLQLDYKHNFFQLNFRITDYINGNDYFYSYKLKEASDQWIENGVSPNAIFSNLSPGEYTLFVKYRNNINGKESHPQAFTIYIVPPWYLSTWAYVGYFLLGLLLCTGIVAYAFYTYRLKRQHMMKKMERQKKEEVYESKLRFFTNITHEFCTPLTLIQGPCEKILTHKETDIYTHRYAKMIQQNVEKLNGLIVELLEFRRLETENKMLSIQPQPVSEKLRDIAESFGDMAENREMNY
;
A
#
# COMPACT_ATOMS: atom_id res chain seq x y z
N LEU A 1 48.38 10.48 -9.79
CA LEU A 1 46.92 10.56 -9.87
C LEU A 1 46.53 11.21 -11.19
N SER A 2 46.48 10.40 -12.26
CA SER A 2 45.99 10.82 -13.57
C SER A 2 44.50 11.03 -13.49
N ILE A 3 44.07 12.27 -13.43
CA ILE A 3 42.68 12.66 -13.68
C ILE A 3 42.43 12.30 -15.15
N ARG A 4 41.88 11.13 -15.43
CA ARG A 4 41.28 10.84 -16.72
C ARG A 4 40.18 11.89 -16.93
N ARG A 5 40.46 12.87 -17.79
CA ARG A 5 39.42 13.71 -18.36
C ARG A 5 38.37 12.77 -18.92
N GLN A 6 37.21 12.72 -18.33
CA GLN A 6 36.03 12.15 -18.99
C GLN A 6 35.92 12.91 -20.31
N ARG A 7 36.31 12.26 -21.43
CA ARG A 7 35.97 12.73 -22.75
C ARG A 7 34.45 12.63 -22.81
N GLN A 8 33.76 13.75 -22.64
CA GLN A 8 32.37 13.86 -23.02
C GLN A 8 32.31 13.44 -24.49
N MET A 9 31.80 12.24 -24.75
CA MET A 9 31.49 11.80 -26.09
C MET A 9 30.38 12.70 -26.61
N CYS A 10 30.76 13.79 -27.27
CA CYS A 10 29.80 14.69 -27.90
C CYS A 10 29.27 14.00 -29.17
N ILE A 11 28.25 13.17 -29.02
CA ILE A 11 27.50 12.63 -30.16
C ILE A 11 26.72 13.78 -30.74
N ARG A 12 26.92 14.07 -32.05
CA ARG A 12 26.13 15.05 -32.79
C ARG A 12 25.29 14.29 -33.83
N ASP A 13 24.05 14.71 -34.00
CA ASP A 13 23.23 14.23 -35.11
C ASP A 13 23.76 14.68 -36.46
N SER A 14 23.15 14.22 -37.56
CA SER A 14 23.55 14.58 -38.93
C SER A 14 23.49 16.11 -39.22
N ASN A 15 22.80 16.88 -38.37
CA ASN A 15 22.72 18.32 -38.44
C ASN A 15 23.74 19.01 -37.51
N GLY A 16 24.64 18.28 -36.86
CA GLY A 16 25.65 18.81 -35.94
C GLY A 16 25.15 19.14 -34.55
N THR A 17 23.90 18.83 -34.20
CA THR A 17 23.34 19.06 -32.87
C THR A 17 23.86 18.03 -31.88
N LYS A 18 24.29 18.49 -30.71
CA LYS A 18 24.77 17.59 -29.62
C LYS A 18 23.59 16.82 -29.03
N VAL A 19 23.79 15.50 -28.85
CA VAL A 19 22.86 14.66 -28.11
C VAL A 19 23.06 14.91 -26.62
N LYS A 20 21.98 15.25 -25.93
CA LYS A 20 21.95 15.52 -24.49
C LYS A 20 21.06 14.50 -23.78
N TYR A 21 21.20 14.40 -22.46
CA TYR A 21 20.32 13.62 -21.59
C TYR A 21 20.17 12.14 -22.04
N VAL A 22 21.31 11.51 -22.31
CA VAL A 22 21.38 10.08 -22.63
C VAL A 22 20.94 9.26 -21.43
N HIS A 23 20.04 8.29 -21.65
CA HIS A 23 19.51 7.43 -20.59
C HIS A 23 19.94 5.98 -20.73
N SER A 24 19.85 5.41 -21.92
CA SER A 24 20.37 4.06 -22.21
C SER A 24 21.06 3.99 -23.56
N ILE A 25 21.94 3.03 -23.70
CA ILE A 25 22.69 2.77 -24.94
C ILE A 25 22.69 1.26 -25.20
N ASP A 26 22.24 0.87 -26.38
CA ASP A 26 22.30 -0.49 -26.87
C ASP A 26 23.10 -0.60 -28.16
N GLN A 27 23.85 -1.68 -28.29
CA GLN A 27 24.61 -1.98 -29.47
C GLN A 27 23.97 -3.14 -30.21
N THR A 28 23.66 -2.95 -31.51
CA THR A 28 23.09 -4.01 -32.36
C THR A 28 24.13 -4.78 -33.14
N ASN A 29 25.21 -4.10 -33.51
CA ASN A 29 26.39 -4.68 -34.17
C ASN A 29 27.63 -3.82 -33.84
N ASP A 30 28.79 -4.24 -34.29
CA ASP A 30 30.09 -3.59 -33.98
C ASP A 30 30.15 -2.09 -34.41
N SER A 31 29.26 -1.65 -35.28
CA SER A 31 29.29 -0.30 -35.83
C SER A 31 28.02 0.54 -35.54
N THR A 32 27.04 -0.02 -34.87
CA THR A 32 25.77 0.69 -34.66
C THR A 32 25.34 0.71 -33.21
N LEU A 33 25.17 1.90 -32.67
CA LEU A 33 24.63 2.17 -31.36
C LEU A 33 23.23 2.78 -31.48
N TRP A 34 22.36 2.43 -30.54
CA TRP A 34 21.06 3.03 -30.36
C TRP A 34 20.98 3.66 -28.98
N ILE A 35 20.58 4.90 -28.93
CA ILE A 35 20.63 5.71 -27.72
C ILE A 35 19.23 6.21 -27.42
N SER A 36 18.73 5.93 -26.22
CA SER A 36 17.53 6.56 -25.70
C SER A 36 17.89 7.88 -25.02
N THR A 37 17.05 8.89 -25.23
CA THR A 37 17.28 10.22 -24.67
C THR A 37 16.03 10.75 -24.00
N VAL A 38 16.23 11.66 -23.05
CA VAL A 38 15.13 12.38 -22.40
C VAL A 38 14.91 13.70 -23.13
N GLY A 39 13.87 13.73 -23.96
CA GLY A 39 13.43 14.91 -24.70
C GLY A 39 13.93 15.02 -26.15
N GLU A 40 14.90 14.19 -26.55
CA GLU A 40 15.48 14.26 -27.90
C GLU A 40 15.18 13.01 -28.76
N GLY A 41 14.33 12.11 -28.26
CA GLY A 41 13.92 10.90 -28.99
C GLY A 41 14.95 9.77 -28.94
N ILE A 42 14.95 8.94 -29.98
CA ILE A 42 15.88 7.82 -30.16
C ILE A 42 16.93 8.24 -31.16
N VAL A 43 18.21 8.04 -30.83
CA VAL A 43 19.33 8.38 -31.70
C VAL A 43 20.06 7.10 -32.13
N LYS A 44 20.08 6.88 -33.43
CA LYS A 44 20.89 5.82 -34.07
C LYS A 44 22.24 6.42 -34.45
N VAL A 45 23.31 5.83 -33.97
CA VAL A 45 24.69 6.25 -34.23
C VAL A 45 25.41 5.15 -34.99
N THR A 46 26.01 5.51 -36.12
CA THR A 46 26.88 4.63 -36.86
C THR A 46 28.33 5.01 -36.58
N LEU A 47 29.13 4.04 -36.20
CA LEU A 47 30.55 4.20 -35.89
C LEU A 47 31.40 3.77 -37.07
N GLU A 48 32.50 4.45 -37.29
CA GLU A 48 33.56 3.97 -38.16
C GLU A 48 34.47 3.06 -37.35
N ASN A 49 34.70 1.84 -37.87
CA ASN A 49 35.38 0.79 -37.13
C ASN A 49 36.90 1.06 -37.10
N GLN A 50 37.36 1.87 -36.17
CA GLN A 50 38.75 1.97 -35.79
C GLN A 50 38.97 1.28 -34.45
N ARG A 51 39.76 0.20 -34.41
CA ARG A 51 39.93 -0.71 -33.27
C ARG A 51 40.30 -0.10 -31.91
N LYS A 52 40.65 1.18 -31.83
CA LYS A 52 41.03 1.83 -30.55
C LYS A 52 40.24 3.07 -30.17
N ASP A 53 39.73 3.84 -31.13
CA ASP A 53 38.95 5.06 -30.89
C ASP A 53 37.79 5.16 -31.91
N PRO A 54 36.58 4.66 -31.59
CA PRO A 54 35.46 4.70 -32.51
C PRO A 54 35.06 6.15 -32.80
N ILE A 55 35.02 6.52 -34.08
CA ILE A 55 34.59 7.84 -34.54
C ILE A 55 33.13 7.75 -34.99
N VAL A 56 32.30 8.68 -34.55
CA VAL A 56 30.91 8.78 -35.04
C VAL A 56 30.91 9.20 -36.50
N LYS A 57 30.46 8.31 -37.39
CA LYS A 57 30.32 8.58 -38.82
C LYS A 57 29.02 9.28 -39.16
N HIS A 58 27.94 8.84 -38.56
CA HIS A 58 26.62 9.35 -38.81
C HIS A 58 25.73 9.14 -37.56
N ALA A 59 24.90 10.13 -37.24
CA ALA A 59 23.90 10.03 -36.19
C ALA A 59 22.54 10.52 -36.71
N THR A 60 21.54 9.67 -36.61
CA THR A 60 20.16 9.97 -37.02
C THR A 60 19.27 10.01 -35.81
N ARG A 61 18.45 11.06 -35.68
CA ARG A 61 17.47 11.21 -34.60
C ARG A 61 16.08 10.85 -35.09
N THR A 62 15.42 9.97 -34.35
CA THR A 62 14.03 9.61 -34.56
C THR A 62 13.17 10.23 -33.47
N LEU A 63 12.30 11.16 -33.87
CA LEU A 63 11.32 11.79 -32.98
C LEU A 63 9.98 11.07 -33.13
N VAL A 64 9.29 10.87 -32.02
CA VAL A 64 7.95 10.29 -32.02
C VAL A 64 6.96 11.44 -31.83
N SER A 65 6.15 11.70 -32.84
CA SER A 65 5.09 12.69 -32.79
C SER A 65 3.73 12.02 -32.90
N ASN A 66 2.83 12.33 -31.96
CA ASN A 66 1.49 11.76 -31.90
C ASN A 66 0.43 12.86 -32.02
N GLY A 67 0.52 13.72 -33.03
CA GLY A 67 -0.46 14.72 -33.40
C GLY A 67 -0.64 15.88 -32.40
N HIS A 68 -0.81 15.62 -31.12
CA HIS A 68 -1.06 16.65 -30.11
C HIS A 68 -0.08 16.67 -28.93
N MET A 69 0.65 15.58 -28.66
CA MET A 69 1.69 15.52 -27.62
C MET A 69 2.85 14.67 -28.13
N ALA A 70 3.89 15.34 -28.63
CA ALA A 70 5.15 14.65 -28.91
C ALA A 70 5.87 14.41 -27.59
N SER A 71 5.97 13.15 -27.14
CA SER A 71 6.83 12.77 -26.03
C SER A 71 8.07 12.07 -26.58
N ASN A 72 9.20 12.76 -26.51
CA ASN A 72 10.50 12.21 -26.88
C ASN A 72 11.33 11.80 -25.67
N TYR A 73 10.66 11.46 -24.56
CA TYR A 73 11.28 11.01 -23.33
C TYR A 73 11.36 9.49 -23.31
N PHE A 74 12.55 8.95 -23.61
CA PHE A 74 12.82 7.52 -23.57
C PHE A 74 13.74 7.16 -22.42
N PHE A 75 13.26 6.34 -21.51
CA PHE A 75 13.93 6.00 -20.26
C PHE A 75 14.69 4.68 -20.30
N THR A 76 14.38 3.80 -21.25
CA THR A 76 15.02 2.50 -21.32
C THR A 76 15.08 2.01 -22.74
N SER A 77 16.07 1.17 -23.01
CA SER A 77 16.14 0.34 -24.20
C SER A 77 16.36 -1.11 -23.78
N TYR A 78 15.90 -2.03 -24.61
CA TYR A 78 16.07 -3.46 -24.42
C TYR A 78 16.33 -4.13 -25.77
N ARG A 79 17.44 -4.84 -25.88
CA ARG A 79 17.77 -5.59 -27.07
C ARG A 79 17.19 -6.99 -27.01
N GLU A 80 16.12 -7.24 -27.76
CA GLU A 80 15.49 -8.55 -27.87
C GLU A 80 16.32 -9.49 -28.76
N SER A 81 16.80 -8.96 -29.87
CA SER A 81 17.63 -9.69 -30.83
C SER A 81 18.60 -8.75 -31.56
N SER A 82 19.40 -9.26 -32.48
CA SER A 82 20.24 -8.43 -33.37
C SER A 82 19.41 -7.53 -34.31
N SER A 83 18.15 -7.89 -34.56
CA SER A 83 17.24 -7.17 -35.47
C SER A 83 16.09 -6.43 -34.75
N THR A 84 15.90 -6.63 -33.48
CA THR A 84 14.74 -6.08 -32.75
C THR A 84 15.17 -5.38 -31.48
N LEU A 85 14.81 -4.12 -31.37
CA LEU A 85 15.00 -3.30 -30.18
C LEU A 85 13.67 -2.81 -29.64
N TRP A 86 13.61 -2.68 -28.33
CA TRP A 86 12.50 -2.05 -27.61
C TRP A 86 12.96 -0.79 -26.90
N PHE A 87 12.09 0.19 -26.84
CA PHE A 87 12.31 1.45 -26.12
C PHE A 87 11.11 1.77 -25.24
N GLY A 88 11.36 2.06 -23.98
CA GLY A 88 10.34 2.53 -23.05
C GLY A 88 10.22 4.04 -23.05
N ASN A 89 8.99 4.53 -23.21
CA ASN A 89 8.67 5.95 -23.28
C ASN A 89 7.87 6.40 -22.07
N ARG A 90 7.94 7.67 -21.77
CA ARG A 90 7.12 8.30 -20.73
C ARG A 90 5.80 8.80 -21.32
N GLY A 91 4.70 8.17 -20.91
CA GLY A 91 3.35 8.53 -21.31
C GLY A 91 2.85 7.92 -22.61
N LEU A 92 3.74 7.33 -23.43
CA LEU A 92 3.36 6.73 -24.72
C LEU A 92 3.55 5.21 -24.78
N GLY A 93 4.00 4.58 -23.68
CA GLY A 93 4.19 3.14 -23.59
C GLY A 93 5.52 2.65 -24.13
N ALA A 94 5.54 1.52 -24.80
CA ALA A 94 6.74 0.92 -25.38
C ALA A 94 6.73 0.96 -26.91
N TYR A 95 7.91 1.07 -27.49
CA TYR A 95 8.12 1.04 -28.94
C TYR A 95 9.03 -0.12 -29.30
N ARG A 96 8.61 -0.92 -30.27
CA ARG A 96 9.44 -1.97 -30.88
C ARG A 96 9.93 -1.50 -32.25
N ILE A 97 11.21 -1.61 -32.48
CA ILE A 97 11.85 -1.20 -33.74
C ILE A 97 12.49 -2.41 -34.40
N ASP A 98 12.16 -2.66 -35.67
CA ASP A 98 12.99 -3.52 -36.52
C ASP A 98 14.18 -2.72 -37.02
N VAL A 99 15.38 -3.14 -36.61
CA VAL A 99 16.64 -2.45 -36.91
C VAL A 99 16.95 -2.44 -38.42
N ARG A 100 16.45 -3.43 -39.18
CA ARG A 100 16.75 -3.62 -40.61
C ARG A 100 15.82 -2.75 -41.47
N THR A 101 14.52 -2.75 -41.18
CA THR A 101 13.52 -2.00 -41.95
C THR A 101 13.36 -0.57 -41.43
N GLY A 102 13.63 -0.35 -40.15
CA GLY A 102 13.35 0.89 -39.45
C GLY A 102 11.87 1.05 -39.06
N GLU A 103 11.05 0.03 -39.27
CA GLU A 103 9.66 0.02 -38.89
C GLU A 103 9.51 0.04 -37.38
N MET A 104 8.56 0.86 -36.90
CA MET A 104 8.31 1.08 -35.49
C MET A 104 6.86 0.77 -35.12
N ALA A 105 6.66 -0.11 -34.18
CA ALA A 105 5.36 -0.44 -33.60
C ALA A 105 5.25 0.12 -32.17
N GLN A 106 4.11 0.72 -31.86
CA GLN A 106 3.83 1.28 -30.53
C GLN A 106 2.85 0.40 -29.76
N PHE A 107 3.13 0.22 -28.46
CA PHE A 107 2.31 -0.56 -27.52
C PHE A 107 1.87 0.34 -26.37
N ARG A 108 0.57 0.45 -26.14
CA ARG A 108 -0.03 1.23 -25.05
C ARG A 108 -0.80 0.33 -24.10
N PHE A 109 -0.74 0.64 -22.80
CA PHE A 109 -1.22 -0.21 -21.71
C PHE A 109 -2.30 0.43 -20.85
N ASN A 110 -2.69 1.67 -21.08
CA ASN A 110 -3.72 2.38 -20.30
C ASN A 110 -5.10 1.70 -20.33
N ASN A 111 -5.47 1.08 -21.43
CA ASN A 111 -6.74 0.36 -21.54
C ASN A 111 -6.77 -0.95 -20.74
N LEU A 112 -5.61 -1.51 -20.45
CA LEU A 112 -5.47 -2.79 -19.74
C LEU A 112 -5.37 -2.62 -18.22
N VAL A 113 -4.87 -1.50 -17.76
CA VAL A 113 -4.60 -1.25 -16.33
C VAL A 113 -5.30 0.04 -15.88
N ASN A 114 -6.25 0.56 -16.54
CA ASN A 114 -7.02 1.77 -16.19
C ASN A 114 -6.19 2.85 -15.43
N SER A 115 -4.94 3.06 -15.86
CA SER A 115 -3.99 4.00 -15.28
C SER A 115 -3.15 4.67 -16.37
N GLN A 116 -3.03 5.99 -16.32
CA GLN A 116 -2.20 6.74 -17.27
C GLN A 116 -0.72 6.43 -17.11
N THR A 117 -0.25 6.17 -15.88
CA THR A 117 1.15 5.86 -15.58
C THR A 117 1.57 4.45 -16.00
N ALA A 118 0.64 3.62 -16.50
CA ALA A 118 0.97 2.35 -17.14
C ALA A 118 1.76 2.53 -18.45
N ASN A 119 1.67 3.70 -19.07
CA ASN A 119 2.44 4.07 -20.25
C ASN A 119 3.77 4.78 -19.95
N ASP A 120 4.11 4.98 -18.68
CA ASP A 120 5.45 5.40 -18.24
C ASP A 120 6.32 4.16 -18.10
N VAL A 121 7.07 3.78 -19.12
CA VAL A 121 7.85 2.54 -19.16
C VAL A 121 9.31 2.84 -18.84
N PHE A 122 9.78 2.33 -17.70
CA PHE A 122 11.13 2.55 -17.17
C PHE A 122 12.06 1.35 -17.34
N ALA A 123 11.52 0.15 -17.47
CA ALA A 123 12.30 -1.07 -17.69
C ALA A 123 11.54 -2.04 -18.61
N ILE A 124 12.28 -2.79 -19.41
CA ILE A 124 11.75 -3.82 -20.32
C ILE A 124 12.62 -5.06 -20.18
N HIS A 125 12.00 -6.21 -20.07
CA HIS A 125 12.66 -7.51 -20.06
C HIS A 125 11.79 -8.55 -20.77
N LYS A 126 12.40 -9.51 -21.42
CA LYS A 126 11.73 -10.65 -22.06
C LYS A 126 12.32 -11.95 -21.58
N ASN A 127 11.46 -12.88 -21.23
CA ASN A 127 11.83 -14.27 -20.96
C ASN A 127 10.83 -15.23 -21.62
N GLU A 128 10.95 -16.52 -21.32
CA GLU A 128 10.04 -17.56 -21.85
C GLU A 128 8.56 -17.33 -21.52
N GLN A 129 8.29 -16.55 -20.48
CA GLN A 129 6.94 -16.28 -20.02
C GLN A 129 6.32 -15.01 -20.62
N GLY A 130 7.02 -14.31 -21.49
CA GLY A 130 6.56 -13.12 -22.19
C GLY A 130 7.37 -11.88 -21.89
N TYR A 131 6.77 -10.73 -22.16
CA TYR A 131 7.38 -9.42 -21.95
C TYR A 131 6.99 -8.87 -20.57
N TRP A 132 7.97 -8.36 -19.87
CA TRP A 132 7.84 -7.72 -18.57
C TRP A 132 8.18 -6.25 -18.69
N LEU A 133 7.27 -5.41 -18.23
CA LEU A 133 7.43 -3.95 -18.25
C LEU A 133 7.41 -3.40 -16.84
N GLY A 134 8.43 -2.66 -16.49
CA GLY A 134 8.47 -1.81 -15.32
C GLY A 134 7.84 -0.47 -15.65
N THR A 135 6.73 -0.16 -15.01
CA THR A 135 5.95 1.04 -15.29
C THR A 135 5.71 1.88 -14.04
N GLY A 136 5.22 3.11 -14.23
CA GLY A 136 4.74 3.97 -13.15
C GLY A 136 3.55 3.39 -12.38
N SER A 137 2.79 2.46 -12.98
CA SER A 137 1.68 1.74 -12.34
C SER A 137 2.08 0.42 -11.72
N GLY A 138 3.29 -0.07 -11.98
CA GLY A 138 3.79 -1.33 -11.46
C GLY A 138 4.45 -2.23 -12.49
N LEU A 139 4.60 -3.51 -12.14
CA LEU A 139 5.15 -4.54 -13.01
C LEU A 139 4.04 -5.17 -13.83
N LEU A 140 4.09 -4.94 -15.13
CA LEU A 140 3.17 -5.53 -16.11
C LEU A 140 3.83 -6.70 -16.83
N ARG A 141 3.06 -7.74 -17.11
CA ARG A 141 3.44 -8.82 -18.01
C ARG A 141 2.43 -8.87 -19.16
N PHE A 142 2.90 -8.96 -20.39
CA PHE A 142 2.06 -9.14 -21.54
C PHE A 142 2.64 -10.16 -22.54
N TYR A 143 1.75 -10.68 -23.38
CA TYR A 143 2.09 -11.52 -24.52
C TYR A 143 1.72 -10.76 -25.79
N SER A 144 2.56 -10.84 -26.83
CA SER A 144 2.16 -10.49 -28.18
C SER A 144 1.67 -11.76 -28.88
N ASN A 145 0.71 -11.63 -29.79
CA ASN A 145 0.33 -12.72 -30.70
C ASN A 145 1.51 -13.09 -31.60
N GLU A 146 1.41 -14.20 -32.27
CA GLU A 146 2.37 -14.64 -33.30
C GLU A 146 2.63 -13.57 -34.37
N ASP A 147 1.60 -12.78 -34.69
CA ASP A 147 1.68 -11.66 -35.65
C ASP A 147 2.22 -10.35 -35.06
N GLY A 148 2.52 -10.31 -33.74
CA GLY A 148 3.00 -9.10 -33.05
C GLY A 148 1.98 -7.94 -33.01
N ASN A 149 0.68 -8.23 -33.21
CA ASN A 149 -0.36 -7.20 -33.26
C ASN A 149 -0.69 -6.67 -31.85
N PRO A 150 -0.63 -5.35 -31.62
CA PRO A 150 -0.91 -4.76 -30.29
C PRO A 150 -2.34 -4.93 -29.78
N ASP A 151 -3.32 -5.21 -30.67
CA ASP A 151 -4.75 -5.29 -30.32
C ASP A 151 -5.14 -6.53 -29.49
N SER A 152 -4.26 -7.49 -29.37
CA SER A 152 -4.49 -8.73 -28.60
C SER A 152 -3.54 -8.87 -27.41
N ILE A 153 -3.15 -7.78 -26.82
CA ILE A 153 -2.29 -7.74 -25.65
C ILE A 153 -3.14 -8.01 -24.41
N SER A 154 -2.83 -9.09 -23.69
CA SER A 154 -3.34 -9.33 -22.35
C SER A 154 -2.25 -8.94 -21.34
N ALA A 155 -2.50 -7.95 -20.49
CA ALA A 155 -1.56 -7.56 -19.45
C ALA A 155 -2.06 -8.02 -18.07
N LYS A 156 -1.12 -8.54 -17.27
CA LYS A 156 -1.33 -8.86 -15.87
C LYS A 156 -0.42 -7.99 -15.01
N LEU A 157 -1.00 -7.34 -14.00
CA LEU A 157 -0.27 -6.53 -13.03
C LEU A 157 0.18 -7.41 -11.86
N TYR A 158 1.47 -7.35 -11.50
CA TYR A 158 2.06 -8.12 -10.41
C TYR A 158 2.37 -7.29 -9.16
N THR A 159 2.52 -5.98 -9.31
CA THR A 159 2.66 -5.02 -8.20
C THR A 159 2.10 -3.67 -8.61
N ASN A 160 1.63 -2.88 -7.63
CA ASN A 160 1.11 -1.54 -7.85
C ASN A 160 2.16 -0.44 -7.54
N SER A 161 3.39 -0.83 -7.19
CA SER A 161 4.48 0.10 -6.93
C SER A 161 5.23 0.41 -8.22
N THR A 162 5.60 1.67 -8.42
CA THR A 162 6.45 2.07 -9.55
C THR A 162 7.69 1.19 -9.63
N VAL A 163 8.00 0.72 -10.82
CA VAL A 163 9.13 -0.17 -11.11
C VAL A 163 10.18 0.58 -11.90
N HIS A 164 11.41 0.59 -11.39
CA HIS A 164 12.55 1.31 -11.99
C HIS A 164 13.50 0.42 -12.78
N GLY A 165 13.58 -0.86 -12.43
CA GLY A 165 14.47 -1.81 -13.09
C GLY A 165 13.99 -3.25 -12.95
N ILE A 166 14.33 -4.09 -13.94
CA ILE A 166 13.99 -5.51 -13.99
C ILE A 166 15.24 -6.25 -14.43
N LEU A 167 15.67 -7.23 -13.65
CA LEU A 167 16.73 -8.17 -14.00
C LEU A 167 16.28 -9.61 -13.72
N GLU A 168 16.69 -10.53 -14.56
CA GLU A 168 16.44 -11.96 -14.37
C GLU A 168 17.70 -12.67 -13.87
N ASP A 169 17.55 -13.46 -12.80
CA ASP A 169 18.63 -14.30 -12.31
C ASP A 169 18.79 -15.59 -13.15
N ASN A 170 19.80 -16.39 -12.84
CA ASN A 170 20.08 -17.62 -13.59
C ASN A 170 19.07 -18.76 -13.31
N ARG A 171 18.15 -18.55 -12.35
CA ARG A 171 17.06 -19.49 -11.97
C ARG A 171 15.72 -19.07 -12.54
N GLY A 172 15.67 -17.99 -13.34
CA GLY A 172 14.43 -17.44 -13.91
C GLY A 172 13.58 -16.60 -12.95
N ASN A 173 14.12 -16.21 -11.78
CA ASN A 173 13.42 -15.25 -10.95
C ASN A 173 13.70 -13.84 -11.43
N LEU A 174 12.67 -13.00 -11.37
CA LEU A 174 12.79 -11.58 -11.66
C LEU A 174 13.10 -10.80 -10.39
N TRP A 175 14.12 -9.98 -10.45
CA TRP A 175 14.48 -9.03 -9.43
C TRP A 175 14.10 -7.64 -9.92
N VAL A 176 13.26 -6.97 -9.15
CA VAL A 176 12.56 -5.76 -9.57
C VAL A 176 12.76 -4.66 -8.54
N SER A 177 13.39 -3.57 -8.94
CA SER A 177 13.53 -2.39 -8.08
C SER A 177 12.26 -1.54 -8.13
N THR A 178 11.73 -1.22 -6.95
CA THR A 178 10.46 -0.51 -6.80
C THR A 178 10.56 0.61 -5.77
N ASN A 179 9.56 1.51 -5.72
CA ASN A 179 9.43 2.53 -4.66
C ASN A 179 9.22 1.94 -3.26
N GLN A 180 8.93 0.64 -3.13
CA GLN A 180 8.77 -0.04 -1.84
C GLN A 180 9.98 -0.90 -1.47
N GLY A 181 11.03 -0.87 -2.27
CA GLY A 181 12.22 -1.68 -2.12
C GLY A 181 12.49 -2.60 -3.30
N LEU A 182 13.29 -3.63 -3.08
CA LEU A 182 13.66 -4.60 -4.08
C LEU A 182 12.75 -5.83 -3.98
N MET A 183 12.03 -6.15 -5.04
CA MET A 183 11.12 -7.30 -5.10
C MET A 183 11.78 -8.43 -5.90
N ARG A 184 11.74 -9.64 -5.34
CA ARG A 184 12.01 -10.88 -6.07
C ARG A 184 10.68 -11.54 -6.40
N LEU A 185 10.47 -11.87 -7.66
CA LEU A 185 9.30 -12.57 -8.18
C LEU A 185 9.73 -13.88 -8.80
N ASN A 186 9.15 -15.00 -8.37
CA ASN A 186 9.20 -16.26 -9.12
C ASN A 186 7.94 -16.30 -10.01
N PRO A 187 8.09 -16.14 -11.34
CA PRO A 187 6.94 -16.07 -12.21
C PRO A 187 6.21 -17.42 -12.39
N GLN A 188 6.88 -18.54 -12.16
CA GLN A 188 6.31 -19.89 -12.29
C GLN A 188 5.44 -20.22 -11.09
N GLU A 189 5.97 -19.99 -9.88
CA GLU A 189 5.26 -20.24 -8.63
C GLU A 189 4.33 -19.10 -8.23
N GLN A 190 4.40 -17.95 -8.92
CA GLN A 190 3.71 -16.70 -8.60
C GLN A 190 4.01 -16.18 -7.18
N THR A 191 5.13 -16.59 -6.61
CA THR A 191 5.59 -16.13 -5.29
C THR A 191 6.36 -14.82 -5.44
N LYS A 192 6.11 -13.88 -4.54
CA LYS A 192 6.82 -12.60 -4.49
C LYS A 192 7.38 -12.36 -3.09
N GLN A 193 8.58 -11.78 -3.05
CA GLN A 193 9.28 -11.39 -1.83
C GLN A 193 9.76 -9.96 -2.01
N THR A 194 9.55 -9.11 -1.00
CA THR A 194 9.98 -7.71 -1.05
C THR A 194 10.97 -7.44 0.06
N TYR A 195 12.09 -6.82 -0.29
CA TYR A 195 13.15 -6.40 0.62
C TYR A 195 13.11 -4.89 0.73
N ASN A 196 13.09 -4.38 1.93
CA ASN A 196 13.06 -2.95 2.24
C ASN A 196 14.09 -2.60 3.32
N ASN A 197 14.01 -1.39 3.85
CA ASN A 197 14.90 -0.94 4.90
C ASN A 197 14.83 -1.80 6.19
N GLY A 198 13.64 -2.33 6.51
CA GLY A 198 13.44 -3.24 7.63
C GLY A 198 14.22 -4.56 7.49
N ASN A 199 14.56 -4.96 6.27
CA ASN A 199 15.36 -6.14 5.93
C ASN A 199 16.85 -5.80 5.71
N GLY A 200 17.28 -4.58 6.06
CA GLY A 200 18.65 -4.12 5.91
C GLY A 200 19.00 -3.61 4.51
N LEU A 201 18.03 -3.37 3.64
CA LEU A 201 18.26 -2.76 2.34
C LEU A 201 18.61 -1.28 2.54
N ALA A 202 19.85 -0.89 2.19
CA ALA A 202 20.33 0.46 2.42
C ALA A 202 19.79 1.48 1.38
N VAL A 203 19.49 1.03 0.17
CA VAL A 203 18.93 1.84 -0.92
C VAL A 203 17.42 1.65 -0.96
N THR A 204 16.67 2.71 -0.74
CA THR A 204 15.19 2.72 -0.74
C THR A 204 14.59 3.43 -1.93
N GLU A 205 15.34 4.32 -2.57
CA GLU A 205 14.94 5.06 -3.76
C GLU A 205 15.81 4.65 -4.94
N PHE A 206 15.27 3.81 -5.80
CA PHE A 206 15.95 3.34 -7.00
C PHE A 206 15.77 4.34 -8.15
N SER A 207 16.79 4.39 -9.01
CA SER A 207 16.79 5.29 -10.18
C SER A 207 16.38 4.54 -11.44
N ASP A 208 15.64 5.22 -12.32
CA ASP A 208 15.23 4.67 -13.61
C ASP A 208 16.43 4.31 -14.46
N GLY A 209 16.42 3.10 -15.05
CA GLY A 209 17.49 2.61 -15.89
C GLY A 209 18.80 2.22 -15.17
N ALA A 210 18.88 2.41 -13.85
CA ALA A 210 20.08 2.12 -13.06
C ALA A 210 20.13 0.65 -12.60
N PHE A 211 20.16 -0.27 -13.53
CA PHE A 211 20.26 -1.69 -13.23
C PHE A 211 21.20 -2.38 -14.22
N TYR A 212 21.95 -3.38 -13.74
CA TYR A 212 22.91 -4.10 -14.54
C TYR A 212 23.09 -5.53 -14.02
N LYS A 213 23.19 -6.51 -14.92
CA LYS A 213 23.57 -7.89 -14.62
C LYS A 213 24.96 -8.14 -15.15
N ASP A 214 25.86 -8.54 -14.28
CA ASP A 214 27.13 -9.08 -14.71
C ASP A 214 26.94 -10.53 -15.15
N ASN A 215 27.01 -10.76 -16.43
CA ASN A 215 26.83 -12.09 -17.02
C ASN A 215 27.93 -13.10 -16.65
N ALA A 216 29.13 -12.63 -16.26
CA ALA A 216 30.22 -13.49 -15.86
C ALA A 216 30.03 -14.05 -14.44
N THR A 217 29.53 -13.23 -13.50
CA THR A 217 29.38 -13.62 -12.11
C THR A 217 27.93 -13.89 -11.72
N GLY A 218 26.95 -13.51 -12.55
CA GLY A 218 25.53 -13.60 -12.23
C GLY A 218 25.07 -12.56 -11.18
N ILE A 219 25.94 -11.65 -10.78
CA ILE A 219 25.62 -10.61 -9.79
C ILE A 219 24.72 -9.56 -10.43
N LEU A 220 23.67 -9.17 -9.71
CA LEU A 220 22.75 -8.13 -10.12
C LEU A 220 23.07 -6.84 -9.35
N PHE A 221 23.00 -5.70 -10.04
CA PHE A 221 23.26 -4.38 -9.50
C PHE A 221 22.02 -3.51 -9.71
N PHE A 222 21.57 -2.82 -8.66
CA PHE A 222 20.48 -1.86 -8.71
C PHE A 222 20.94 -0.54 -8.08
N GLY A 223 20.96 0.50 -8.88
CA GLY A 223 21.37 1.84 -8.48
C GLY A 223 20.20 2.67 -7.93
N GLY A 224 20.50 3.56 -7.03
CA GLY A 224 19.56 4.51 -6.47
C GLY A 224 20.24 5.77 -6.00
N VAL A 225 19.47 6.67 -5.38
CA VAL A 225 19.93 8.01 -4.98
C VAL A 225 21.11 7.96 -4.02
N ASN A 226 21.12 7.00 -3.09
CA ASN A 226 22.13 6.90 -2.02
C ASN A 226 23.18 5.80 -2.25
N GLY A 227 23.35 5.35 -3.49
CA GLY A 227 24.30 4.28 -3.82
C GLY A 227 23.68 3.18 -4.65
N PHE A 228 24.18 1.97 -4.48
CA PHE A 228 23.64 0.82 -5.21
C PHE A 228 23.60 -0.43 -4.33
N VAL A 229 22.71 -1.35 -4.69
CA VAL A 229 22.57 -2.67 -4.08
C VAL A 229 23.12 -3.72 -5.01
N THR A 230 23.87 -4.67 -4.46
CA THR A 230 24.28 -5.88 -5.17
C THR A 230 23.50 -7.08 -4.66
N VAL A 231 23.00 -7.87 -5.57
CA VAL A 231 22.33 -9.13 -5.26
C VAL A 231 23.14 -10.27 -5.84
N LYS A 232 23.42 -11.26 -5.01
CA LYS A 232 24.03 -12.54 -5.41
C LYS A 232 22.97 -13.63 -5.36
N PRO A 233 22.20 -13.87 -6.44
CA PRO A 233 21.05 -14.78 -6.40
C PRO A 233 21.40 -16.20 -5.99
N ASP A 234 22.61 -16.69 -6.35
CA ASP A 234 23.06 -18.04 -6.02
C ASP A 234 23.39 -18.23 -4.54
N SER A 235 23.69 -17.14 -3.84
CA SER A 235 23.94 -17.13 -2.39
C SER A 235 22.67 -16.92 -1.57
N TYR A 236 21.52 -16.74 -2.24
CA TYR A 236 20.27 -16.50 -1.58
C TYR A 236 19.70 -17.80 -0.99
N ILE A 237 19.63 -17.86 0.31
CA ILE A 237 19.06 -19.00 1.05
C ILE A 237 17.64 -18.61 1.50
N THR A 238 16.64 -19.30 0.98
CA THR A 238 15.29 -19.24 1.55
C THR A 238 15.27 -20.09 2.81
N THR A 239 15.13 -19.48 3.96
CA THR A 239 14.91 -20.24 5.18
C THR A 239 13.41 -20.53 5.32
N ASP A 240 13.06 -21.80 5.48
CA ASP A 240 11.69 -22.23 5.81
C ASP A 240 11.41 -22.10 7.32
N TYR A 241 12.29 -21.40 8.03
CA TYR A 241 12.15 -21.17 9.45
C TYR A 241 10.93 -20.29 9.75
N MET A 242 10.04 -20.84 10.53
CA MET A 242 8.81 -20.18 10.99
C MET A 242 8.87 -20.09 12.52
N PRO A 243 9.34 -18.96 13.07
CA PRO A 243 9.48 -18.79 14.51
C PRO A 243 8.11 -18.80 15.20
N GLU A 244 8.10 -19.23 16.45
CA GLU A 244 6.90 -19.23 17.28
C GLU A 244 6.53 -17.82 17.74
N ILE A 245 5.22 -17.59 17.90
CA ILE A 245 4.68 -16.37 18.47
C ILE A 245 4.70 -16.49 20.00
N SER A 246 5.20 -15.50 20.68
CA SER A 246 5.13 -15.39 22.13
C SER A 246 4.37 -14.12 22.56
N LEU A 247 3.75 -14.18 23.73
CA LEU A 247 3.19 -12.98 24.36
C LEU A 247 4.34 -12.15 24.95
N LYS A 248 4.42 -10.88 24.55
CA LYS A 248 5.44 -9.93 25.01
C LYS A 248 4.98 -9.13 26.22
N GLY A 249 3.72 -8.70 26.21
CA GLY A 249 3.23 -7.78 27.22
C GLY A 249 1.70 -7.66 27.24
N LEU A 250 1.22 -7.15 28.34
CA LEU A 250 -0.18 -6.84 28.60
C LEU A 250 -0.31 -5.35 28.93
N SER A 251 -1.24 -4.68 28.27
CA SER A 251 -1.63 -3.33 28.64
C SER A 251 -3.12 -3.32 29.00
N ILE A 252 -3.47 -2.73 30.15
CA ILE A 252 -4.85 -2.60 30.61
C ILE A 252 -5.14 -1.11 30.75
N PHE A 253 -6.19 -0.61 30.08
CA PHE A 253 -6.53 0.81 29.99
C PHE A 253 -5.34 1.69 29.59
N GLY A 254 -4.48 1.20 28.68
CA GLY A 254 -3.29 1.92 28.21
C GLY A 254 -2.09 1.92 29.16
N LYS A 255 -2.19 1.29 30.34
CA LYS A 255 -1.10 1.13 31.27
C LYS A 255 -0.47 -0.27 31.11
N GLU A 256 0.86 -0.32 30.97
CA GLU A 256 1.56 -1.57 30.86
C GLU A 256 1.65 -2.30 32.21
N TYR A 257 1.48 -3.61 32.17
CA TYR A 257 1.58 -4.50 33.31
C TYR A 257 2.53 -5.65 32.99
N ASN A 258 3.13 -6.21 34.05
CA ASN A 258 3.94 -7.39 33.90
C ASN A 258 3.02 -8.60 33.57
N LEU A 259 3.25 -9.21 32.42
CA LEU A 259 2.45 -10.33 31.95
C LEU A 259 2.45 -11.51 32.94
N HIS A 260 3.57 -11.74 33.64
CA HIS A 260 3.71 -12.83 34.58
C HIS A 260 2.75 -12.76 35.77
N ASP A 261 2.33 -11.56 36.17
CA ASP A 261 1.40 -11.37 37.30
C ASP A 261 -0.02 -11.85 36.98
N PHE A 262 -0.32 -12.01 35.67
CA PHE A 262 -1.61 -12.45 35.17
C PHE A 262 -1.59 -13.85 34.54
N LEU A 263 -0.40 -14.49 34.45
CA LEU A 263 -0.29 -15.84 33.93
C LEU A 263 -0.46 -16.88 35.04
N HIS A 264 -1.48 -17.69 34.89
CA HIS A 264 -1.73 -18.86 35.73
C HIS A 264 -1.59 -20.15 34.92
N TYR A 265 -1.20 -21.23 35.56
CA TYR A 265 -1.07 -22.51 34.89
C TYR A 265 -2.26 -23.40 35.22
N LYS A 266 -3.02 -23.82 34.21
CA LYS A 266 -4.12 -24.76 34.28
C LYS A 266 -3.75 -26.00 33.45
N ASN A 267 -3.65 -27.17 34.08
CA ASN A 267 -3.25 -28.43 33.40
C ASN A 267 -1.92 -28.31 32.62
N GLY A 268 -0.95 -27.59 33.15
CA GLY A 268 0.37 -27.39 32.52
C GLY A 268 0.40 -26.37 31.37
N LYS A 269 -0.74 -25.75 31.02
CA LYS A 269 -0.82 -24.71 29.98
C LYS A 269 -0.96 -23.32 30.62
N PRO A 270 -0.25 -22.30 30.09
CA PRO A 270 -0.40 -20.94 30.58
C PRO A 270 -1.77 -20.37 30.18
N VAL A 271 -2.46 -19.81 31.14
CA VAL A 271 -3.74 -19.13 30.98
C VAL A 271 -3.61 -17.70 31.46
N LEU A 272 -3.94 -16.75 30.63
CA LEU A 272 -3.98 -15.34 31.02
C LEU A 272 -5.29 -15.07 31.77
N GLN A 273 -5.18 -14.79 33.07
CA GLN A 273 -6.33 -14.54 33.92
C GLN A 273 -6.51 -13.03 34.16
N LEU A 274 -7.66 -12.50 33.79
CA LEU A 274 -8.02 -11.10 33.96
C LEU A 274 -9.29 -10.96 34.81
N ASP A 275 -9.37 -9.93 35.64
CA ASP A 275 -10.59 -9.58 36.34
C ASP A 275 -11.61 -8.98 35.39
N TYR A 276 -12.89 -9.16 35.63
CA TYR A 276 -13.98 -8.55 34.87
C TYR A 276 -13.89 -7.01 34.75
N LYS A 277 -13.19 -6.36 35.68
CA LYS A 277 -12.92 -4.91 35.64
C LYS A 277 -11.90 -4.52 34.57
N HIS A 278 -11.10 -5.44 34.12
CA HIS A 278 -10.10 -5.26 33.06
C HIS A 278 -10.73 -5.47 31.70
N ASN A 279 -11.83 -4.80 31.43
CA ASN A 279 -12.65 -5.00 30.22
C ASN A 279 -12.10 -4.30 28.96
N PHE A 280 -11.01 -3.55 29.08
CA PHE A 280 -10.24 -3.02 27.96
C PHE A 280 -8.78 -3.35 28.15
N PHE A 281 -8.28 -4.24 27.30
CA PHE A 281 -6.88 -4.67 27.37
C PHE A 281 -6.31 -4.94 25.98
N GLN A 282 -5.00 -4.84 25.89
CA GLN A 282 -4.22 -5.08 24.70
C GLN A 282 -3.14 -6.13 25.04
N LEU A 283 -3.05 -7.13 24.17
CA LEU A 283 -1.97 -8.12 24.19
C LEU A 283 -0.97 -7.81 23.11
N ASN A 284 0.29 -7.70 23.47
CA ASN A 284 1.39 -7.49 22.55
C ASN A 284 2.07 -8.85 22.28
N PHE A 285 2.30 -9.14 20.99
CA PHE A 285 2.97 -10.35 20.54
C PHE A 285 4.43 -10.07 20.22
N ARG A 286 5.23 -11.10 20.22
CA ARG A 286 6.61 -11.06 19.74
C ARG A 286 6.90 -12.32 18.93
N ILE A 287 7.48 -12.09 17.75
CA ILE A 287 8.12 -13.12 16.96
C ILE A 287 9.62 -12.94 17.13
N THR A 288 10.32 -14.02 17.52
CA THR A 288 11.77 -13.98 17.67
C THR A 288 12.41 -14.41 16.36
N ASP A 289 12.54 -13.48 15.45
CA ASP A 289 13.21 -13.67 14.16
C ASP A 289 14.30 -12.61 13.98
N TYR A 290 15.53 -13.09 13.96
CA TYR A 290 16.72 -12.26 13.76
C TYR A 290 17.13 -12.18 12.29
N ILE A 291 16.47 -12.95 11.40
CA ILE A 291 16.81 -13.07 9.98
C ILE A 291 15.92 -12.13 9.14
N ASN A 292 14.60 -12.20 9.37
CA ASN A 292 13.62 -11.49 8.53
C ASN A 292 13.14 -10.16 9.15
N GLY A 293 13.62 -9.81 10.34
CA GLY A 293 13.27 -8.57 11.01
C GLY A 293 11.81 -8.52 11.47
N ASN A 294 11.18 -7.35 11.32
CA ASN A 294 9.83 -7.09 11.81
C ASN A 294 8.76 -7.12 10.70
N ASP A 295 9.06 -7.72 9.56
CA ASP A 295 8.20 -7.64 8.36
C ASP A 295 7.16 -8.75 8.33
N TYR A 296 6.27 -8.73 9.33
CA TYR A 296 5.20 -9.68 9.51
C TYR A 296 3.85 -8.99 9.50
N PHE A 297 2.87 -9.61 8.82
CA PHE A 297 1.46 -9.25 8.92
C PHE A 297 0.78 -10.18 9.91
N TYR A 298 0.21 -9.58 10.95
CA TYR A 298 -0.46 -10.31 12.01
C TYR A 298 -1.95 -10.43 11.73
N SER A 299 -2.50 -11.60 12.04
CA SER A 299 -3.94 -11.83 12.07
C SER A 299 -4.30 -12.57 13.34
N TYR A 300 -5.39 -12.21 13.95
CA TYR A 300 -5.86 -12.88 15.16
C TYR A 300 -7.36 -13.15 15.10
N LYS A 301 -7.79 -14.12 15.92
CA LYS A 301 -9.18 -14.53 16.06
C LYS A 301 -9.45 -14.94 17.49
N LEU A 302 -10.54 -14.46 18.07
CA LEU A 302 -11.00 -14.87 19.41
C LEU A 302 -12.21 -15.81 19.23
N LYS A 303 -11.98 -17.11 19.35
CA LYS A 303 -12.91 -18.17 18.94
C LYS A 303 -14.31 -18.04 19.55
N GLU A 304 -14.39 -17.82 20.85
CA GLU A 304 -15.66 -17.80 21.59
C GLU A 304 -16.42 -16.45 21.44
N ALA A 305 -15.75 -15.42 20.87
CA ALA A 305 -16.38 -14.13 20.59
C ALA A 305 -16.72 -13.96 19.12
N SER A 306 -15.84 -14.42 18.21
CA SER A 306 -16.05 -14.36 16.76
C SER A 306 -15.19 -15.39 16.06
N ASP A 307 -15.76 -16.04 15.04
CA ASP A 307 -15.02 -17.02 14.23
C ASP A 307 -14.27 -16.37 13.04
N GLN A 308 -14.33 -15.04 12.91
CA GLN A 308 -13.66 -14.31 11.84
C GLN A 308 -12.22 -13.94 12.22
N TRP A 309 -11.32 -14.04 11.24
CA TRP A 309 -9.96 -13.52 11.36
C TRP A 309 -9.94 -12.01 11.19
N ILE A 310 -9.29 -11.32 12.13
CA ILE A 310 -9.06 -9.88 12.07
C ILE A 310 -7.64 -9.67 11.58
N GLU A 311 -7.50 -9.01 10.44
CA GLU A 311 -6.19 -8.62 9.90
C GLU A 311 -5.73 -7.34 10.60
N ASN A 312 -4.57 -7.40 11.25
CA ASN A 312 -4.02 -6.28 12.03
C ASN A 312 -2.79 -5.62 11.36
N GLY A 313 -2.51 -5.99 10.12
CA GLY A 313 -1.36 -5.47 9.39
C GLY A 313 -0.04 -5.77 10.11
N VAL A 314 0.85 -4.81 10.15
CA VAL A 314 2.17 -4.94 10.79
C VAL A 314 2.14 -4.76 12.32
N SER A 315 1.00 -4.46 12.91
CA SER A 315 0.88 -4.21 14.34
C SER A 315 0.88 -5.53 15.13
N PRO A 316 1.88 -5.79 15.99
CA PRO A 316 2.00 -7.04 16.72
C PRO A 316 1.16 -7.04 18.00
N ASN A 317 -0.11 -6.66 17.92
CA ASN A 317 -1.00 -6.57 19.07
C ASN A 317 -2.41 -7.05 18.75
N ALA A 318 -3.19 -7.35 19.77
CA ALA A 318 -4.62 -7.55 19.69
C ALA A 318 -5.29 -6.75 20.81
N ILE A 319 -6.32 -6.00 20.46
CA ILE A 319 -7.06 -5.13 21.37
C ILE A 319 -8.43 -5.74 21.59
N PHE A 320 -8.80 -5.87 22.85
CA PHE A 320 -10.08 -6.42 23.27
C PHE A 320 -10.81 -5.43 24.16
N SER A 321 -12.10 -5.30 23.93
CA SER A 321 -12.96 -4.45 24.74
C SER A 321 -14.25 -5.19 25.09
N ASN A 322 -14.69 -5.01 26.30
CA ASN A 322 -16.01 -5.46 26.77
C ASN A 322 -16.27 -6.97 26.57
N LEU A 323 -15.26 -7.79 26.82
CA LEU A 323 -15.45 -9.25 26.84
C LEU A 323 -16.23 -9.67 28.07
N SER A 324 -17.19 -10.55 27.87
CA SER A 324 -17.95 -11.16 28.96
C SER A 324 -17.05 -12.09 29.80
N PRO A 325 -17.38 -12.32 31.09
CA PRO A 325 -16.68 -13.33 31.86
C PRO A 325 -16.77 -14.71 31.21
N GLY A 326 -15.65 -15.40 31.15
CA GLY A 326 -15.57 -16.71 30.50
C GLY A 326 -14.17 -17.08 30.05
N GLU A 327 -14.06 -18.24 29.44
CA GLU A 327 -12.81 -18.76 28.86
C GLU A 327 -12.84 -18.51 27.34
N TYR A 328 -11.77 -17.89 26.81
CA TYR A 328 -11.61 -17.55 25.42
C TYR A 328 -10.31 -18.14 24.89
N THR A 329 -10.33 -18.57 23.63
CA THR A 329 -9.14 -19.05 22.93
C THR A 329 -8.76 -18.06 21.85
N LEU A 330 -7.67 -17.32 22.09
CA LEU A 330 -7.08 -16.40 21.12
C LEU A 330 -6.15 -17.17 20.19
N PHE A 331 -6.50 -17.23 18.91
CA PHE A 331 -5.61 -17.71 17.87
C PHE A 331 -4.89 -16.55 17.23
N VAL A 332 -3.58 -16.63 17.12
CA VAL A 332 -2.75 -15.66 16.44
C VAL A 332 -1.94 -16.37 15.37
N LYS A 333 -1.93 -15.85 14.17
CA LYS A 333 -1.04 -16.26 13.09
C LYS A 333 -0.36 -15.04 12.50
N TYR A 334 0.72 -15.26 11.80
CA TYR A 334 1.37 -14.23 11.01
C TYR A 334 1.64 -14.73 9.59
N ARG A 335 1.76 -13.79 8.69
CA ARG A 335 2.27 -14.01 7.34
C ARG A 335 3.58 -13.23 7.21
N ASN A 336 4.65 -13.93 6.85
CA ASN A 336 5.91 -13.28 6.53
C ASN A 336 5.76 -12.51 5.20
N ASN A 337 6.01 -11.20 5.20
CA ASN A 337 5.89 -10.37 4.01
C ASN A 337 6.95 -10.67 2.95
N ILE A 338 8.10 -11.22 3.37
CA ILE A 338 9.21 -11.51 2.48
C ILE A 338 8.92 -12.75 1.62
N ASN A 339 8.46 -13.85 2.24
CA ASN A 339 8.25 -15.12 1.54
C ASN A 339 6.77 -15.47 1.31
N GLY A 340 5.85 -14.65 1.83
CA GLY A 340 4.41 -14.87 1.72
C GLY A 340 3.86 -16.05 2.52
N LYS A 341 4.72 -16.81 3.24
CA LYS A 341 4.31 -17.98 4.02
C LYS A 341 3.53 -17.55 5.27
N GLU A 342 2.49 -18.31 5.58
CA GLU A 342 1.71 -18.14 6.81
C GLU A 342 2.16 -19.14 7.88
N SER A 343 2.20 -18.68 9.13
CA SER A 343 2.47 -19.53 10.28
C SER A 343 1.24 -20.40 10.62
N HIS A 344 1.48 -21.50 11.30
CA HIS A 344 0.38 -22.20 11.97
C HIS A 344 -0.22 -21.30 13.06
N PRO A 345 -1.55 -21.28 13.22
CA PRO A 345 -2.20 -20.54 14.29
C PRO A 345 -1.73 -21.02 15.66
N GLN A 346 -1.23 -20.12 16.50
CA GLN A 346 -0.86 -20.41 17.88
C GLN A 346 -1.99 -19.98 18.80
N ALA A 347 -2.35 -20.84 19.76
CA ALA A 347 -3.45 -20.64 20.66
C ALA A 347 -2.99 -20.14 22.03
N PHE A 348 -3.64 -19.09 22.53
CA PHE A 348 -3.46 -18.54 23.87
C PHE A 348 -4.80 -18.54 24.58
N THR A 349 -4.84 -19.09 25.80
CA THR A 349 -6.08 -19.13 26.59
C THR A 349 -6.18 -17.87 27.45
N ILE A 350 -7.32 -17.19 27.38
CA ILE A 350 -7.66 -16.02 28.18
C ILE A 350 -8.87 -16.39 29.04
N TYR A 351 -8.78 -16.17 30.32
CA TYR A 351 -9.87 -16.40 31.27
C TYR A 351 -10.25 -15.09 31.96
N ILE A 352 -11.48 -14.63 31.75
CA ILE A 352 -12.02 -13.46 32.41
C ILE A 352 -12.83 -13.93 33.62
N VAL A 353 -12.34 -13.59 34.80
CA VAL A 353 -12.96 -13.99 36.07
C VAL A 353 -14.30 -13.30 36.22
N PRO A 354 -15.38 -14.02 36.45
CA PRO A 354 -16.67 -13.41 36.70
C PRO A 354 -16.65 -12.58 37.97
N PRO A 355 -17.42 -11.48 38.02
CA PRO A 355 -17.59 -10.69 39.23
C PRO A 355 -18.22 -11.57 40.33
N TRP A 356 -17.88 -11.27 41.60
CA TRP A 356 -18.35 -12.03 42.75
C TRP A 356 -19.88 -12.20 42.77
N TYR A 357 -20.60 -11.22 42.21
CA TYR A 357 -22.07 -11.25 42.15
C TYR A 357 -22.63 -12.14 41.02
N LEU A 358 -21.79 -12.68 40.14
CA LEU A 358 -22.12 -13.73 39.15
C LEU A 358 -21.56 -15.10 39.55
N SER A 359 -20.97 -15.22 40.74
CA SER A 359 -20.48 -16.50 41.23
C SER A 359 -21.65 -17.43 41.62
N THR A 360 -21.42 -18.74 41.57
CA THR A 360 -22.42 -19.75 41.95
C THR A 360 -22.97 -19.49 43.37
N TRP A 361 -22.10 -19.05 44.26
CA TRP A 361 -22.49 -18.68 45.64
C TRP A 361 -23.33 -17.41 45.70
N ALA A 362 -23.07 -16.46 44.82
CA ALA A 362 -23.91 -15.27 44.76
C ALA A 362 -25.32 -15.58 44.22
N TYR A 363 -25.44 -16.48 43.25
CA TYR A 363 -26.77 -16.96 42.80
C TYR A 363 -27.54 -17.69 43.89
N VAL A 364 -26.88 -18.53 44.70
CA VAL A 364 -27.49 -19.17 45.89
C VAL A 364 -27.91 -18.08 46.85
N GLY A 365 -27.07 -17.08 47.12
CA GLY A 365 -27.40 -15.93 47.99
C GLY A 365 -28.60 -15.11 47.45
N TYR A 366 -28.62 -14.83 46.15
CA TYR A 366 -29.73 -14.12 45.50
C TYR A 366 -31.04 -14.92 45.53
N PHE A 367 -30.93 -16.25 45.36
CA PHE A 367 -32.10 -17.15 45.48
C PHE A 367 -32.69 -17.11 46.89
N LEU A 368 -31.86 -17.20 47.94
CA LEU A 368 -32.28 -17.11 49.32
C LEU A 368 -32.83 -15.72 49.70
N LEU A 369 -32.18 -14.65 49.21
CA LEU A 369 -32.61 -13.26 49.39
C LEU A 369 -33.92 -13.03 48.65
N GLY A 370 -34.04 -13.55 47.41
CA GLY A 370 -35.27 -13.51 46.63
C GLY A 370 -36.43 -14.21 47.29
N LEU A 371 -36.18 -15.38 47.90
CA LEU A 371 -37.18 -16.13 48.64
C LEU A 371 -37.65 -15.35 49.88
N LEU A 372 -36.73 -14.69 50.58
CA LEU A 372 -36.99 -13.84 51.76
C LEU A 372 -37.69 -12.56 51.38
N LEU A 373 -37.32 -11.96 50.25
CA LEU A 373 -38.02 -10.77 49.69
C LEU A 373 -39.40 -11.13 49.12
N CYS A 374 -39.54 -12.28 48.43
CA CYS A 374 -40.83 -12.72 47.93
C CYS A 374 -41.84 -12.92 49.00
N THR A 375 -41.42 -13.50 50.16
CA THR A 375 -42.32 -13.64 51.33
C THR A 375 -42.67 -12.27 51.97
N GLY A 376 -41.74 -11.30 51.95
CA GLY A 376 -41.98 -9.93 52.43
C GLY A 376 -42.76 -9.04 51.39
N ILE A 377 -42.44 -9.19 50.09
CA ILE A 377 -43.03 -8.39 49.04
C ILE A 377 -44.46 -8.81 48.70
N VAL A 378 -44.79 -10.12 48.81
CA VAL A 378 -46.18 -10.55 48.61
C VAL A 378 -47.12 -9.86 49.60
N ALA A 379 -46.67 -9.61 50.84
CA ALA A 379 -47.44 -8.86 51.84
C ALA A 379 -47.48 -7.35 51.54
N TYR A 380 -46.36 -6.77 51.03
CA TYR A 380 -46.27 -5.30 50.78
C TYR A 380 -46.66 -4.90 49.36
N ALA A 381 -46.48 -5.82 48.37
CA ALA A 381 -46.73 -5.53 46.95
C ALA A 381 -48.21 -5.27 46.63
N PHE A 382 -49.14 -5.87 47.35
CA PHE A 382 -50.56 -5.60 47.15
C PHE A 382 -50.96 -4.19 47.56
N TYR A 383 -50.26 -3.57 48.50
CA TYR A 383 -50.56 -2.22 49.01
C TYR A 383 -49.83 -1.11 48.21
N THR A 384 -48.59 -1.36 47.78
CA THR A 384 -47.77 -0.30 47.16
C THR A 384 -47.70 -0.37 45.63
N TYR A 385 -48.19 -1.47 45.04
CA TYR A 385 -48.08 -1.74 43.62
C TYR A 385 -48.69 -0.69 42.68
N ARG A 386 -49.79 -0.08 43.06
CA ARG A 386 -50.45 0.94 42.25
C ARG A 386 -49.75 2.29 42.23
N LEU A 387 -49.08 2.69 43.28
CA LEU A 387 -48.48 4.04 43.41
C LEU A 387 -47.08 4.16 42.84
N LYS A 388 -46.26 3.12 42.94
CA LYS A 388 -44.85 3.16 42.48
C LYS A 388 -44.67 2.97 40.97
N ARG A 389 -45.58 2.30 40.31
CA ARG A 389 -45.46 1.96 38.88
C ARG A 389 -45.35 3.18 37.94
N GLN A 390 -46.09 4.25 38.26
CA GLN A 390 -46.08 5.46 37.43
C GLN A 390 -44.80 6.30 37.58
N HIS A 391 -44.18 6.30 38.76
CA HIS A 391 -42.97 7.09 38.99
C HIS A 391 -41.70 6.45 38.44
N MET A 392 -41.61 5.11 38.46
CA MET A 392 -40.41 4.42 38.01
C MET A 392 -40.26 4.43 36.50
N MET A 393 -41.36 4.31 35.75
CA MET A 393 -41.33 4.36 34.28
C MET A 393 -40.80 5.70 33.74
N LYS A 394 -41.24 6.82 34.34
CA LYS A 394 -40.76 8.14 33.93
C LYS A 394 -39.28 8.39 34.26
N LYS A 395 -38.77 7.77 35.34
CA LYS A 395 -37.36 7.95 35.73
C LYS A 395 -36.40 7.17 34.85
N MET A 396 -36.77 5.96 34.45
CA MET A 396 -35.94 5.14 33.53
C MET A 396 -35.89 5.73 32.11
N GLU A 397 -36.98 6.33 31.66
CA GLU A 397 -37.02 6.95 30.34
C GLU A 397 -36.10 8.19 30.23
N ARG A 398 -36.01 8.97 31.32
CA ARG A 398 -35.08 10.10 31.40
C ARG A 398 -33.62 9.69 31.47
N GLN A 399 -33.30 8.68 32.31
CA GLN A 399 -31.93 8.22 32.45
C GLN A 399 -31.39 7.59 31.18
N LYS A 400 -32.20 6.81 30.46
CA LYS A 400 -31.76 6.24 29.16
C LYS A 400 -31.47 7.31 28.11
N LYS A 401 -32.24 8.41 28.10
CA LYS A 401 -32.00 9.53 27.18
C LYS A 401 -30.71 10.30 27.52
N GLU A 402 -30.42 10.49 28.80
CA GLU A 402 -29.19 11.16 29.26
C GLU A 402 -27.93 10.33 29.00
N GLU A 403 -27.93 9.02 29.29
CA GLU A 403 -26.78 8.16 29.04
C GLU A 403 -26.40 8.05 27.55
N VAL A 404 -27.41 7.92 26.69
CA VAL A 404 -27.20 7.90 25.23
C VAL A 404 -26.65 9.23 24.74
N TYR A 405 -27.12 10.33 25.31
CA TYR A 405 -26.66 11.67 24.94
C TYR A 405 -25.23 11.95 25.40
N GLU A 406 -24.84 11.59 26.63
CA GLU A 406 -23.48 11.74 27.13
C GLU A 406 -22.46 10.84 26.39
N SER A 407 -22.84 9.61 26.09
CA SER A 407 -21.97 8.67 25.33
C SER A 407 -21.68 9.19 23.92
N LYS A 408 -22.71 9.72 23.24
CA LYS A 408 -22.55 10.37 21.93
C LYS A 408 -21.63 11.59 21.99
N LEU A 409 -21.79 12.43 23.02
CA LEU A 409 -20.96 13.63 23.19
C LEU A 409 -19.47 13.33 23.36
N ARG A 410 -19.12 12.35 24.20
CA ARG A 410 -17.73 11.95 24.47
C ARG A 410 -17.06 11.36 23.23
N PHE A 411 -17.76 10.50 22.51
CA PHE A 411 -17.25 9.89 21.28
C PHE A 411 -16.83 10.94 20.24
N PHE A 412 -17.73 11.90 19.96
CA PHE A 412 -17.44 12.92 18.96
C PHE A 412 -16.34 13.92 19.37
N THR A 413 -16.26 14.25 20.66
CA THR A 413 -15.24 15.19 21.15
C THR A 413 -13.84 14.60 21.03
N ASN A 414 -13.66 13.33 21.39
CA ASN A 414 -12.36 12.66 21.33
C ASN A 414 -11.89 12.46 19.89
N ILE A 415 -12.75 11.99 19.00
CA ILE A 415 -12.39 11.78 17.59
C ILE A 415 -11.97 13.09 16.93
N THR A 416 -12.70 14.16 17.15
CA THR A 416 -12.37 15.47 16.54
C THR A 416 -11.01 15.96 16.99
N HIS A 417 -10.68 15.82 18.28
CA HIS A 417 -9.39 16.27 18.82
C HIS A 417 -8.21 15.44 18.32
N GLU A 418 -8.41 14.12 18.20
CA GLU A 418 -7.36 13.19 17.70
C GLU A 418 -7.08 13.32 16.21
N PHE A 419 -8.07 13.77 15.42
CA PHE A 419 -7.85 14.01 13.99
C PHE A 419 -7.30 15.41 13.70
N CYS A 420 -7.70 16.45 14.43
CA CYS A 420 -7.19 17.80 14.17
C CYS A 420 -5.69 17.94 14.46
N THR A 421 -5.17 17.23 15.46
CA THR A 421 -3.77 17.34 15.86
C THR A 421 -2.78 16.85 14.77
N PRO A 422 -2.89 15.60 14.22
CA PRO A 422 -1.99 15.17 13.16
C PRO A 422 -2.20 15.95 11.85
N LEU A 423 -3.41 16.41 11.56
CA LEU A 423 -3.70 17.23 10.38
C LEU A 423 -2.95 18.55 10.42
N THR A 424 -2.98 19.26 11.56
CA THR A 424 -2.26 20.52 11.75
C THR A 424 -0.75 20.31 11.65
N LEU A 425 -0.23 19.18 12.19
CA LEU A 425 1.18 18.82 12.12
C LEU A 425 1.65 18.45 10.70
N ILE A 426 0.74 18.02 9.84
CA ILE A 426 1.05 17.73 8.44
C ILE A 426 0.89 18.97 7.58
N GLN A 427 -0.14 19.78 7.82
CA GLN A 427 -0.46 20.99 7.03
C GLN A 427 0.67 22.03 7.10
N GLY A 428 1.19 22.31 8.30
CA GLY A 428 2.23 23.29 8.49
C GLY A 428 3.54 23.04 7.71
N PRO A 429 4.13 21.83 7.76
CA PRO A 429 5.29 21.47 6.94
C PRO A 429 4.98 21.48 5.44
N CYS A 430 3.79 21.05 5.01
CA CYS A 430 3.40 21.09 3.60
C CYS A 430 3.31 22.51 3.06
N GLU A 431 2.69 23.42 3.82
CA GLU A 431 2.63 24.84 3.46
C GLU A 431 4.02 25.48 3.35
N LYS A 432 4.94 25.14 4.26
CA LYS A 432 6.33 25.60 4.21
C LYS A 432 7.06 25.08 2.98
N ILE A 433 6.86 23.83 2.58
CA ILE A 433 7.47 23.26 1.38
C ILE A 433 6.91 23.91 0.12
N LEU A 434 5.59 24.17 0.08
CA LEU A 434 4.91 24.78 -1.07
C LEU A 434 5.27 26.27 -1.26
N THR A 435 5.61 26.98 -0.18
CA THR A 435 5.99 28.41 -0.21
C THR A 435 7.48 28.64 -0.47
N HIS A 436 8.32 27.60 -0.41
CA HIS A 436 9.77 27.74 -0.61
C HIS A 436 10.11 27.82 -2.10
N LYS A 437 10.77 28.89 -2.54
CA LYS A 437 11.06 29.17 -3.96
C LYS A 437 12.10 28.25 -4.62
N GLU A 438 12.82 27.44 -3.85
CA GLU A 438 13.89 26.55 -4.33
C GLU A 438 13.53 25.04 -4.16
N THR A 439 12.26 24.73 -3.99
CA THR A 439 11.85 23.34 -3.78
C THR A 439 11.84 22.58 -5.11
N ASP A 440 12.50 21.43 -5.16
CA ASP A 440 12.51 20.52 -6.30
C ASP A 440 11.07 20.13 -6.73
N ILE A 441 10.87 19.96 -8.04
CA ILE A 441 9.56 19.68 -8.63
C ILE A 441 8.88 18.45 -8.04
N TYR A 442 9.65 17.44 -7.65
CA TYR A 442 9.13 16.23 -7.00
C TYR A 442 8.65 16.51 -5.58
N THR A 443 9.44 17.22 -4.81
CA THR A 443 9.09 17.61 -3.42
C THR A 443 7.86 18.50 -3.39
N HIS A 444 7.73 19.43 -4.32
CA HIS A 444 6.56 20.30 -4.49
C HIS A 444 5.30 19.48 -4.82
N ARG A 445 5.41 18.50 -5.73
CA ARG A 445 4.31 17.61 -6.12
C ARG A 445 3.82 16.73 -4.96
N TYR A 446 4.74 16.16 -4.17
CA TYR A 446 4.37 15.36 -3.00
C TYR A 446 3.77 16.21 -1.89
N ALA A 447 4.30 17.41 -1.63
CA ALA A 447 3.72 18.35 -0.67
C ALA A 447 2.30 18.75 -1.09
N LYS A 448 2.06 18.99 -2.38
CA LYS A 448 0.73 19.27 -2.94
C LYS A 448 -0.23 18.10 -2.79
N MET A 449 0.25 16.86 -3.01
CA MET A 449 -0.55 15.65 -2.81
C MET A 449 -0.91 15.44 -1.35
N ILE A 450 0.03 15.66 -0.43
CA ILE A 450 -0.22 15.60 1.01
C ILE A 450 -1.21 16.68 1.42
N GLN A 451 -1.06 17.93 0.95
CA GLN A 451 -1.98 19.02 1.20
C GLN A 451 -3.40 18.68 0.76
N GLN A 452 -3.57 18.16 -0.46
CA GLN A 452 -4.88 17.74 -0.98
C GLN A 452 -5.53 16.64 -0.14
N ASN A 453 -4.74 15.70 0.40
CA ASN A 453 -5.27 14.67 1.28
C ASN A 453 -5.62 15.21 2.68
N VAL A 454 -4.85 16.16 3.18
CA VAL A 454 -5.16 16.90 4.43
C VAL A 454 -6.44 17.73 4.27
N GLU A 455 -6.60 18.44 3.16
CA GLU A 455 -7.82 19.18 2.85
C GLU A 455 -9.04 18.26 2.73
N LYS A 456 -8.88 17.09 2.10
CA LYS A 456 -9.92 16.06 2.02
C LYS A 456 -10.31 15.51 3.40
N LEU A 457 -9.31 15.25 4.24
CA LEU A 457 -9.53 14.83 5.62
C LEU A 457 -10.19 15.92 6.46
N ASN A 458 -9.79 17.18 6.29
CA ASN A 458 -10.46 18.33 6.91
C ASN A 458 -11.91 18.46 6.43
N GLY A 459 -12.18 18.25 5.14
CA GLY A 459 -13.53 18.19 4.60
C GLY A 459 -14.39 17.15 5.29
N LEU A 460 -13.88 15.92 5.47
CA LEU A 460 -14.58 14.84 6.19
C LEU A 460 -14.83 15.17 7.67
N ILE A 461 -13.89 15.88 8.31
CA ILE A 461 -14.07 16.35 9.70
C ILE A 461 -15.17 17.42 9.78
N VAL A 462 -15.19 18.33 8.80
CA VAL A 462 -16.24 19.38 8.72
C VAL A 462 -17.60 18.74 8.44
N GLU A 463 -17.69 17.77 7.52
CA GLU A 463 -18.94 17.00 7.28
C GLU A 463 -19.41 16.26 8.54
N LEU A 464 -18.48 15.67 9.30
CA LEU A 464 -18.80 15.02 10.58
C LEU A 464 -19.31 16.04 11.61
N LEU A 465 -18.76 17.24 11.65
CA LEU A 465 -19.19 18.33 12.51
C LEU A 465 -20.55 18.92 12.07
N GLU A 466 -20.78 19.01 10.75
CA GLU A 466 -22.09 19.45 10.21
C GLU A 466 -23.19 18.41 10.47
N PHE A 467 -22.87 17.12 10.29
CA PHE A 467 -23.78 16.03 10.67
C PHE A 467 -24.16 16.12 12.15
N ARG A 468 -23.21 16.44 13.04
CA ARG A 468 -23.45 16.69 14.45
C ARG A 468 -24.39 17.88 14.70
N ARG A 469 -24.19 18.98 13.94
CA ARG A 469 -25.08 20.18 14.05
C ARG A 469 -26.52 19.86 13.66
N LEU A 470 -26.71 19.02 12.66
CA LEU A 470 -28.02 18.55 12.22
C LEU A 470 -28.71 17.66 13.27
N GLU A 471 -27.96 16.88 14.05
CA GLU A 471 -28.49 16.05 15.14
C GLU A 471 -28.84 16.87 16.41
N THR A 472 -28.09 17.95 16.69
CA THR A 472 -28.27 18.77 17.89
C THR A 472 -29.24 19.93 17.71
N GLU A 473 -29.33 20.47 16.52
CA GLU A 473 -30.32 21.48 16.18
C GLU A 473 -31.55 20.77 15.59
N ASN A 474 -32.68 20.79 16.32
CA ASN A 474 -33.99 20.41 15.81
C ASN A 474 -34.41 21.41 14.70
N LYS A 475 -33.71 21.39 13.57
CA LYS A 475 -34.15 22.10 12.37
C LYS A 475 -35.36 21.37 11.82
N MET A 476 -36.51 21.96 12.00
CA MET A 476 -37.72 21.54 11.30
C MET A 476 -37.42 21.61 9.78
N LEU A 477 -37.54 20.47 9.11
CA LEU A 477 -37.51 20.43 7.64
C LEU A 477 -38.63 21.32 7.11
N SER A 478 -38.25 22.44 6.49
CA SER A 478 -39.21 23.27 5.73
C SER A 478 -39.45 22.56 4.39
N ILE A 479 -40.45 21.72 4.34
CA ILE A 479 -40.86 21.03 3.11
C ILE A 479 -41.69 22.01 2.30
N GLN A 480 -41.16 22.45 1.17
CA GLN A 480 -41.88 23.26 0.17
C GLN A 480 -42.07 22.44 -1.11
N PRO A 481 -43.25 22.46 -1.71
CA PRO A 481 -43.45 21.86 -3.01
C PRO A 481 -42.58 22.61 -4.05
N GLN A 482 -41.66 21.89 -4.71
CA GLN A 482 -40.85 22.45 -5.78
C GLN A 482 -41.09 21.65 -7.07
N PRO A 483 -41.02 22.29 -8.24
CA PRO A 483 -41.13 21.59 -9.52
C PRO A 483 -39.95 20.67 -9.72
N VAL A 484 -40.19 19.37 -9.62
CA VAL A 484 -39.14 18.31 -9.73
C VAL A 484 -38.43 18.39 -11.06
N SER A 485 -39.12 18.78 -12.14
CA SER A 485 -38.56 18.91 -13.48
C SER A 485 -37.47 20.00 -13.59
N GLU A 486 -37.59 21.13 -12.89
CA GLU A 486 -36.54 22.17 -12.86
C GLU A 486 -35.32 21.70 -12.07
N LYS A 487 -35.53 21.11 -10.92
CA LYS A 487 -34.41 20.55 -10.09
C LYS A 487 -33.66 19.43 -10.78
N LEU A 488 -34.37 18.55 -11.49
CA LEU A 488 -33.72 17.51 -12.29
C LEU A 488 -32.94 18.08 -13.47
N ARG A 489 -33.42 19.18 -14.07
CA ARG A 489 -32.69 19.87 -15.13
C ARG A 489 -31.41 20.50 -14.60
N ASP A 490 -31.46 21.23 -13.48
CA ASP A 490 -30.29 21.84 -12.84
C ASP A 490 -29.23 20.79 -12.48
N ILE A 491 -29.68 19.64 -11.95
CA ILE A 491 -28.79 18.51 -11.65
C ILE A 491 -28.22 17.93 -12.93
N ALA A 492 -29.04 17.72 -13.95
CA ALA A 492 -28.60 17.22 -15.24
C ALA A 492 -27.56 18.14 -15.88
N GLU A 493 -27.81 19.46 -15.91
CA GLU A 493 -26.85 20.45 -16.43
C GLU A 493 -25.50 20.40 -15.67
N SER A 494 -25.50 20.16 -14.37
CA SER A 494 -24.27 20.05 -13.58
C SER A 494 -23.40 18.83 -13.95
N PHE A 495 -23.96 17.83 -14.60
CA PHE A 495 -23.25 16.66 -15.12
C PHE A 495 -22.95 16.73 -16.63
N GLY A 496 -23.41 17.79 -17.31
CA GLY A 496 -23.25 17.99 -18.74
C GLY A 496 -21.78 17.91 -19.19
N ASP A 497 -20.92 18.69 -18.55
CA ASP A 497 -19.48 18.72 -18.83
C ASP A 497 -18.81 17.35 -18.60
N MET A 498 -19.32 16.57 -17.64
CA MET A 498 -18.78 15.25 -17.33
C MET A 498 -19.24 14.18 -18.34
N ALA A 499 -20.45 14.32 -18.87
CA ALA A 499 -21.02 13.46 -19.90
C ALA A 499 -20.36 13.73 -21.25
N GLU A 500 -20.14 15.01 -21.59
CA GLU A 500 -19.46 15.43 -22.81
C GLU A 500 -18.00 14.92 -22.86
N ASN A 501 -17.29 15.01 -21.74
CA ASN A 501 -15.93 14.47 -21.60
C ASN A 501 -15.84 12.94 -21.70
N ARG A 502 -16.94 12.22 -21.60
CA ARG A 502 -17.02 10.74 -21.69
C ARG A 502 -17.74 10.23 -22.93
N GLU A 503 -18.07 11.13 -23.88
CA GLU A 503 -18.82 10.82 -25.10
C GLU A 503 -20.13 10.05 -24.82
N MET A 504 -20.79 10.34 -23.72
CA MET A 504 -22.07 9.71 -23.34
C MET A 504 -23.22 10.57 -23.80
N ASN A 505 -24.17 9.99 -24.57
CA ASN A 505 -25.46 10.62 -24.85
C ASN A 505 -26.28 10.63 -23.55
N TYR A 506 -26.61 11.83 -23.10
CA TYR A 506 -27.21 12.13 -21.82
C TYR A 506 -28.54 12.88 -21.95
#